data_77992222edd18ae9ebb2eded10833b2e
#
_entry.id   77992222edd18ae9ebb2eded10833b2e
#
_cell.length_a   1.000
_cell.length_b   1.000
_cell.length_c   1.000
_cell.angle_alpha   90.00
_cell.angle_beta   90.00
_cell.angle_gamma   90.00
#
_symmetry.space_group_name_H-M   'P 1'
#
loop_
_entity.id
_entity.type
_entity.pdbx_description
1 polymer ?
#
loop_
_entity_poly.entity_id
_entity_poly.type
_entity_poly.pdbx_seq_one_letter_code
_entity_poly.pdbx_strand_id
1 'polypeptide(L)'
;MSEQPDGGPAAAGPIQVGQPTAPAEATHGDVGGRASAVVCAGLTYRFGTHTAVDHIDLRIDRGETFGLLGPNGAGKTTTIRMLTTLLRPMDGTISVFGVNVAERPMLIRRMIGYVPQLLSADATLTGRENVELFARLFDVPRARRRDRVEGALAAMGLTEPASRVVKTYSGGMIRRLELAQALVNSPSLLVLDEPTVGLDPIARSDVWDYIAALREHGDMTVLMTTHYMDEADTYCDRIALMHAGSIRATGSPGLLKAMLGDGATLDDVFRRYTGGALDDNTESGGIRDVRRARRTARRLG
;
A
#
# COMPACT_ATOMS: atom_id res chain seq x y z
N MET A 1 -32.77 -40.44 38.99
CA MET A 1 -32.62 -38.97 38.85
C MET A 1 -31.21 -38.78 38.33
N SER A 2 -31.08 -38.74 37.03
CA SER A 2 -29.81 -38.69 36.30
C SER A 2 -29.75 -37.32 35.60
N GLU A 3 -28.84 -36.46 36.05
CA GLU A 3 -28.54 -35.19 35.43
C GLU A 3 -27.73 -35.40 34.14
N GLN A 4 -28.22 -34.90 33.03
CA GLN A 4 -27.47 -34.73 31.80
C GLN A 4 -26.66 -33.46 31.88
N PRO A 5 -25.40 -33.43 31.45
CA PRO A 5 -24.65 -32.18 31.30
C PRO A 5 -24.99 -31.52 29.95
N ASP A 6 -25.22 -30.22 30.05
CA ASP A 6 -25.51 -29.26 29.04
C ASP A 6 -24.35 -29.19 27.99
N GLY A 7 -24.67 -29.47 26.74
CA GLY A 7 -23.73 -29.34 25.61
C GLY A 7 -23.68 -27.91 25.10
N GLY A 8 -22.69 -27.13 25.55
CA GLY A 8 -22.36 -25.85 24.95
C GLY A 8 -21.92 -26.01 23.49
N PRO A 9 -22.15 -25.01 22.60
CA PRO A 9 -21.83 -25.13 21.18
C PRO A 9 -20.31 -25.22 20.97
N ALA A 10 -19.90 -26.26 20.25
CA ALA A 10 -18.53 -26.48 19.84
C ALA A 10 -18.02 -25.28 19.05
N ALA A 11 -16.88 -24.73 19.46
CA ALA A 11 -16.15 -23.72 18.73
C ALA A 11 -15.80 -24.27 17.34
N ALA A 12 -16.33 -23.65 16.30
CA ALA A 12 -15.98 -23.95 14.92
C ALA A 12 -14.49 -23.66 14.72
N GLY A 13 -13.74 -24.72 14.41
CA GLY A 13 -12.32 -24.60 14.06
C GLY A 13 -12.11 -23.69 12.84
N PRO A 14 -10.89 -23.16 12.64
CA PRO A 14 -10.60 -22.27 11.53
C PRO A 14 -10.88 -22.96 10.21
N ILE A 15 -11.73 -22.36 9.38
CA ILE A 15 -11.98 -22.79 8.00
C ILE A 15 -10.68 -22.54 7.23
N GLN A 16 -9.93 -23.57 6.91
CA GLN A 16 -8.83 -23.52 5.97
C GLN A 16 -9.39 -23.28 4.57
N VAL A 17 -9.48 -22.02 4.18
CA VAL A 17 -9.59 -21.66 2.77
C VAL A 17 -8.21 -21.88 2.19
N GLY A 18 -8.08 -22.86 1.28
CA GLY A 18 -6.89 -23.44 0.68
C GLY A 18 -5.63 -22.58 0.81
N GLN A 19 -4.75 -22.97 1.71
CA GLN A 19 -3.36 -22.52 1.65
C GLN A 19 -2.79 -23.00 0.32
N PRO A 20 -2.10 -22.15 -0.46
CA PRO A 20 -1.33 -22.64 -1.58
C PRO A 20 -0.32 -23.65 -1.04
N THR A 21 -0.44 -24.91 -1.46
CA THR A 21 0.55 -25.96 -1.22
C THR A 21 1.93 -25.43 -1.65
N ALA A 22 2.94 -25.72 -0.83
CA ALA A 22 4.34 -25.36 -1.10
C ALA A 22 4.72 -25.64 -2.55
N PRO A 23 5.49 -24.78 -3.22
CA PRO A 23 5.86 -24.97 -4.60
C PRO A 23 6.79 -26.18 -4.71
N ALA A 24 6.31 -27.23 -5.40
CA ALA A 24 7.18 -28.15 -6.10
C ALA A 24 8.00 -27.35 -7.12
N GLU A 25 9.23 -27.78 -7.32
CA GLU A 25 10.23 -27.19 -8.22
C GLU A 25 9.64 -26.64 -9.53
N ALA A 26 10.08 -25.45 -9.89
CA ALA A 26 9.62 -24.68 -11.04
C ALA A 26 9.80 -25.45 -12.35
N THR A 27 8.73 -26.05 -12.85
CA THR A 27 8.54 -26.28 -14.27
C THR A 27 7.53 -25.25 -14.77
N HIS A 28 7.98 -24.34 -15.62
CA HIS A 28 7.18 -23.35 -16.32
C HIS A 28 6.12 -24.06 -17.18
N GLY A 29 4.88 -24.04 -16.68
CA GLY A 29 3.70 -24.43 -17.41
C GLY A 29 2.63 -23.36 -17.16
N ASP A 30 2.57 -22.36 -18.05
CA ASP A 30 1.55 -21.33 -18.07
C ASP A 30 0.20 -21.98 -18.41
N VAL A 31 -0.69 -22.07 -17.44
CA VAL A 31 -2.10 -22.41 -17.65
C VAL A 31 -2.93 -21.19 -17.27
N GLY A 32 -3.15 -20.30 -18.25
CA GLY A 32 -4.28 -19.35 -18.27
C GLY A 32 -4.28 -18.21 -17.23
N GLY A 33 -3.18 -17.94 -16.51
CA GLY A 33 -3.07 -16.86 -15.52
C GLY A 33 -2.31 -15.65 -16.06
N ARG A 34 -2.74 -14.44 -15.71
CA ARG A 34 -1.95 -13.22 -15.99
C ARG A 34 -0.55 -13.37 -15.42
N ALA A 35 0.46 -12.92 -16.18
CA ALA A 35 1.86 -12.91 -15.71
C ALA A 35 1.98 -12.08 -14.43
N SER A 36 2.77 -12.55 -13.46
CA SER A 36 2.95 -11.84 -12.19
C SER A 36 3.80 -10.59 -12.33
N ALA A 37 3.40 -9.52 -11.67
CA ALA A 37 4.20 -8.32 -11.48
C ALA A 37 5.08 -8.44 -10.23
N VAL A 38 4.52 -8.95 -9.11
CA VAL A 38 5.26 -9.16 -7.85
C VAL A 38 5.00 -10.57 -7.35
N VAL A 39 6.05 -11.24 -6.88
CA VAL A 39 5.96 -12.50 -6.14
C VAL A 39 6.83 -12.41 -4.90
N CYS A 40 6.24 -12.61 -3.72
CA CYS A 40 6.94 -12.80 -2.46
C CYS A 40 6.74 -14.26 -2.04
N ALA A 41 7.80 -14.95 -1.60
CA ALA A 41 7.75 -16.31 -1.11
C ALA A 41 8.47 -16.42 0.24
N GLY A 42 7.73 -16.81 1.30
CA GLY A 42 8.22 -17.00 2.66
C GLY A 42 8.87 -15.75 3.27
N LEU A 43 8.41 -14.56 2.87
CA LEU A 43 9.07 -13.29 3.19
C LEU A 43 9.04 -13.01 4.69
N THR A 44 10.22 -12.80 5.31
CA THR A 44 10.35 -12.56 6.74
C THR A 44 11.28 -11.38 7.03
N TYR A 45 10.89 -10.56 8.02
CA TYR A 45 11.71 -9.47 8.54
C TYR A 45 11.48 -9.23 10.03
N ARG A 46 12.57 -9.02 10.78
CA ARG A 46 12.57 -8.77 12.23
C ARG A 46 13.34 -7.49 12.57
N PHE A 47 12.80 -6.72 13.50
CA PHE A 47 13.52 -5.63 14.17
C PHE A 47 13.90 -6.08 15.58
N GLY A 48 15.16 -6.49 15.78
CA GLY A 48 15.59 -7.11 17.04
C GLY A 48 14.77 -8.38 17.32
N THR A 49 14.03 -8.40 18.43
CA THR A 49 13.15 -9.53 18.82
C THR A 49 11.75 -9.46 18.20
N HIS A 50 11.37 -8.32 17.61
CA HIS A 50 10.03 -8.13 17.05
C HIS A 50 9.97 -8.59 15.59
N THR A 51 9.14 -9.59 15.29
CA THR A 51 8.87 -10.04 13.92
C THR A 51 7.83 -9.12 13.29
N ALA A 52 8.24 -8.27 12.36
CA ALA A 52 7.38 -7.32 11.68
C ALA A 52 6.70 -7.91 10.45
N VAL A 53 7.35 -8.89 9.79
CA VAL A 53 6.81 -9.67 8.66
C VAL A 53 7.20 -11.12 8.90
N ASP A 54 6.22 -12.03 8.84
CA ASP A 54 6.36 -13.42 9.23
C ASP A 54 5.86 -14.36 8.12
N HIS A 55 6.81 -14.91 7.35
CA HIS A 55 6.61 -15.93 6.30
C HIS A 55 5.45 -15.60 5.35
N ILE A 56 5.39 -14.37 4.83
CA ILE A 56 4.31 -14.02 3.91
C ILE A 56 4.58 -14.48 2.49
N ASP A 57 3.53 -15.04 1.88
CA ASP A 57 3.44 -15.31 0.45
C ASP A 57 2.46 -14.31 -0.17
N LEU A 58 2.90 -13.63 -1.24
CA LEU A 58 2.11 -12.63 -1.92
C LEU A 58 2.35 -12.70 -3.42
N ARG A 59 1.27 -12.68 -4.20
CA ARG A 59 1.31 -12.59 -5.66
C ARG A 59 0.43 -11.45 -6.14
N ILE A 60 1.02 -10.58 -6.97
CA ILE A 60 0.34 -9.47 -7.64
C ILE A 60 0.46 -9.71 -9.15
N ASP A 61 -0.65 -9.67 -9.86
CA ASP A 61 -0.67 -9.86 -11.31
C ASP A 61 -0.42 -8.54 -12.04
N ARG A 62 0.02 -8.61 -13.30
CA ARG A 62 0.28 -7.40 -14.09
C ARG A 62 -1.00 -6.63 -14.38
N GLY A 63 -0.94 -5.32 -14.31
CA GLY A 63 -2.04 -4.41 -14.64
C GLY A 63 -3.15 -4.35 -13.59
N GLU A 64 -3.04 -5.07 -12.44
CA GLU A 64 -4.03 -4.93 -11.36
C GLU A 64 -3.68 -3.80 -10.38
N THR A 65 -4.68 -3.27 -9.70
CA THR A 65 -4.52 -2.52 -8.45
C THR A 65 -4.68 -3.48 -7.29
N PHE A 66 -3.59 -3.67 -6.54
CA PHE A 66 -3.56 -4.55 -5.39
C PHE A 66 -3.43 -3.76 -4.09
N GLY A 67 -4.32 -4.04 -3.13
CA GLY A 67 -4.33 -3.42 -1.81
C GLY A 67 -3.71 -4.32 -0.74
N LEU A 68 -2.72 -3.82 0.01
CA LEU A 68 -2.24 -4.46 1.23
C LEU A 68 -2.83 -3.72 2.43
N LEU A 69 -3.85 -4.32 3.04
CA LEU A 69 -4.69 -3.72 4.08
C LEU A 69 -4.31 -4.21 5.47
N GLY A 70 -4.49 -3.37 6.46
CA GLY A 70 -4.29 -3.74 7.86
C GLY A 70 -4.05 -2.54 8.76
N PRO A 71 -4.09 -2.73 10.09
CA PRO A 71 -3.86 -1.65 11.05
C PRO A 71 -2.41 -1.17 11.04
N ASN A 72 -2.15 -0.10 11.77
CA ASN A 72 -0.79 0.35 12.03
C ASN A 72 0.00 -0.75 12.76
N GLY A 73 1.23 -0.98 12.33
CA GLY A 73 2.07 -2.05 12.87
C GLY A 73 1.81 -3.44 12.28
N ALA A 74 0.87 -3.63 11.34
CA ALA A 74 0.61 -4.92 10.70
C ALA A 74 1.77 -5.47 9.87
N GLY A 75 2.75 -4.64 9.48
CA GLY A 75 3.90 -5.02 8.65
C GLY A 75 3.87 -4.47 7.22
N LYS A 76 2.82 -3.71 6.83
CA LYS A 76 2.62 -3.17 5.47
C LYS A 76 3.83 -2.38 4.96
N THR A 77 4.21 -1.31 5.64
CA THR A 77 5.35 -0.45 5.28
C THR A 77 6.68 -1.24 5.27
N THR A 78 6.86 -2.23 6.16
CA THR A 78 8.04 -3.09 6.16
C THR A 78 8.09 -3.94 4.89
N THR A 79 6.97 -4.52 4.47
CA THR A 79 6.84 -5.26 3.21
C THR A 79 7.16 -4.37 2.00
N ILE A 80 6.57 -3.15 1.96
CA ILE A 80 6.87 -2.16 0.92
C ILE A 80 8.37 -1.81 0.88
N ARG A 81 9.00 -1.58 2.03
CA ARG A 81 10.44 -1.25 2.09
C ARG A 81 11.33 -2.37 1.58
N MET A 82 10.96 -3.64 1.80
CA MET A 82 11.69 -4.77 1.23
C MET A 82 11.50 -4.83 -0.30
N LEU A 83 10.28 -4.67 -0.78
CA LEU A 83 9.96 -4.67 -2.21
C LEU A 83 10.65 -3.51 -2.95
N THR A 84 10.70 -2.32 -2.35
CA THR A 84 11.34 -1.13 -2.94
C THR A 84 12.86 -1.07 -2.72
N THR A 85 13.47 -2.16 -2.24
CA THR A 85 14.93 -2.28 -1.98
C THR A 85 15.48 -1.38 -0.87
N LEU A 86 14.63 -0.81 -0.03
CA LEU A 86 15.04 0.00 1.12
C LEU A 86 15.42 -0.87 2.33
N LEU A 87 14.91 -2.10 2.39
CA LEU A 87 15.29 -3.13 3.35
C LEU A 87 15.62 -4.42 2.60
N ARG A 88 16.63 -5.16 3.08
CA ARG A 88 16.92 -6.49 2.54
C ARG A 88 16.10 -7.52 3.32
N PRO A 89 15.36 -8.43 2.67
CA PRO A 89 14.70 -9.54 3.36
C PRO A 89 15.69 -10.33 4.22
N MET A 90 15.27 -10.77 5.40
CA MET A 90 16.06 -11.68 6.24
C MET A 90 15.90 -13.12 5.76
N ASP A 91 14.65 -13.52 5.45
CA ASP A 91 14.34 -14.81 4.85
C ASP A 91 13.31 -14.62 3.73
N GLY A 92 13.22 -15.61 2.85
CA GLY A 92 12.34 -15.59 1.70
C GLY A 92 12.89 -14.80 0.52
N THR A 93 12.07 -14.66 -0.51
CA THR A 93 12.44 -13.98 -1.76
C THR A 93 11.37 -13.01 -2.22
N ILE A 94 11.79 -11.98 -2.94
CA ILE A 94 10.91 -11.07 -3.68
C ILE A 94 11.39 -10.98 -5.11
N SER A 95 10.47 -11.16 -6.06
CA SER A 95 10.72 -10.83 -7.45
C SER A 95 9.71 -9.81 -7.98
N VAL A 96 10.19 -8.90 -8.83
CA VAL A 96 9.37 -7.88 -9.51
C VAL A 96 9.58 -8.08 -11.01
N PHE A 97 8.51 -8.38 -11.73
CA PHE A 97 8.53 -8.78 -13.15
C PHE A 97 9.56 -9.88 -13.45
N GLY A 98 9.71 -10.86 -12.54
CA GLY A 98 10.66 -11.97 -12.64
C GLY A 98 12.10 -11.62 -12.24
N VAL A 99 12.39 -10.38 -11.85
CA VAL A 99 13.73 -9.96 -11.39
C VAL A 99 13.82 -10.01 -9.88
N ASN A 100 14.78 -10.77 -9.34
CA ASN A 100 15.01 -10.85 -7.91
C ASN A 100 15.49 -9.51 -7.33
N VAL A 101 14.78 -9.02 -6.31
CA VAL A 101 15.01 -7.72 -5.68
C VAL A 101 16.39 -7.64 -5.00
N ALA A 102 16.86 -8.73 -4.38
CA ALA A 102 18.13 -8.76 -3.68
C ALA A 102 19.33 -8.82 -4.62
N GLU A 103 19.15 -9.37 -5.82
CA GLU A 103 20.25 -9.57 -6.81
C GLU A 103 20.45 -8.33 -7.69
N ARG A 104 19.34 -7.66 -8.09
CA ARG A 104 19.38 -6.54 -9.05
C ARG A 104 18.62 -5.31 -8.57
N PRO A 105 18.97 -4.73 -7.40
CA PRO A 105 18.21 -3.63 -6.79
C PRO A 105 18.14 -2.38 -7.68
N MET A 106 19.19 -2.07 -8.44
CA MET A 106 19.19 -0.90 -9.33
C MET A 106 18.23 -1.07 -10.52
N LEU A 107 18.07 -2.29 -11.03
CA LEU A 107 17.11 -2.58 -12.08
C LEU A 107 15.67 -2.43 -11.53
N ILE A 108 15.42 -2.96 -10.33
CA ILE A 108 14.12 -2.82 -9.65
C ILE A 108 13.75 -1.35 -9.48
N ARG A 109 14.67 -0.52 -8.97
CA ARG A 109 14.42 0.92 -8.76
C ARG A 109 14.05 1.67 -10.06
N ARG A 110 14.53 1.22 -11.21
CA ARG A 110 14.15 1.78 -12.52
C ARG A 110 12.75 1.35 -12.98
N MET A 111 12.26 0.22 -12.47
CA MET A 111 10.95 -0.34 -12.83
C MET A 111 9.83 0.14 -11.91
N ILE A 112 10.17 0.66 -10.71
CA ILE A 112 9.23 1.06 -9.66
C ILE A 112 9.15 2.58 -9.57
N GLY A 113 7.93 3.12 -9.46
CA GLY A 113 7.64 4.42 -8.88
C GLY A 113 7.21 4.22 -7.42
N TYR A 114 7.77 4.97 -6.48
CA TYR A 114 7.45 4.83 -5.07
C TYR A 114 7.02 6.16 -4.46
N VAL A 115 5.86 6.18 -3.83
CA VAL A 115 5.34 7.31 -3.06
C VAL A 115 5.28 6.88 -1.59
N PRO A 116 6.15 7.43 -0.72
CA PRO A 116 6.19 7.08 0.70
C PRO A 116 5.02 7.70 1.47
N GLN A 117 4.75 7.16 2.66
CA GLN A 117 3.73 7.68 3.57
C GLN A 117 4.02 9.13 4.00
N LEU A 118 5.28 9.42 4.36
CA LEU A 118 5.71 10.78 4.71
C LEU A 118 6.01 11.59 3.47
N LEU A 119 5.59 12.86 3.49
CA LEU A 119 5.85 13.79 2.39
C LEU A 119 7.36 13.94 2.15
N SER A 120 7.79 13.80 0.90
CA SER A 120 9.19 13.73 0.47
C SER A 120 9.59 14.86 -0.49
N ALA A 121 8.64 15.66 -0.98
CA ALA A 121 8.91 16.78 -1.86
C ALA A 121 9.69 17.89 -1.15
N ASP A 122 10.73 18.43 -1.80
CA ASP A 122 11.52 19.53 -1.26
C ASP A 122 10.71 20.83 -1.32
N ALA A 123 10.39 21.37 -0.13
CA ALA A 123 9.58 22.57 0.02
C ALA A 123 10.27 23.85 -0.50
N THR A 124 11.59 23.85 -0.70
CA THR A 124 12.38 25.01 -1.15
C THR A 124 12.48 25.11 -2.67
N LEU A 125 12.24 24.01 -3.36
CA LEU A 125 12.23 23.93 -4.82
C LEU A 125 10.83 24.23 -5.38
N THR A 126 10.76 24.57 -6.66
CA THR A 126 9.51 24.62 -7.42
C THR A 126 9.00 23.19 -7.70
N GLY A 127 7.72 23.06 -8.05
CA GLY A 127 7.17 21.77 -8.45
C GLY A 127 7.94 21.15 -9.61
N ARG A 128 8.30 21.95 -10.61
CA ARG A 128 9.10 21.52 -11.77
C ARG A 128 10.47 21.02 -11.37
N GLU A 129 11.22 21.78 -10.57
CA GLU A 129 12.55 21.40 -10.09
C GLU A 129 12.53 20.10 -9.28
N ASN A 130 11.48 19.90 -8.47
CA ASN A 130 11.26 18.66 -7.75
C ASN A 130 11.17 17.45 -8.70
N VAL A 131 10.34 17.51 -9.76
CA VAL A 131 10.20 16.42 -10.73
C VAL A 131 11.45 16.27 -11.58
N GLU A 132 12.15 17.37 -11.94
CA GLU A 132 13.44 17.31 -12.65
C GLU A 132 14.52 16.61 -11.84
N LEU A 133 14.57 16.83 -10.51
CA LEU A 133 15.50 16.16 -9.63
C LEU A 133 15.32 14.64 -9.71
N PHE A 134 14.08 14.17 -9.63
CA PHE A 134 13.78 12.74 -9.76
C PHE A 134 14.07 12.21 -11.17
N ALA A 135 13.78 12.98 -12.22
CA ALA A 135 14.15 12.60 -13.58
C ALA A 135 15.68 12.40 -13.76
N ARG A 136 16.50 13.14 -13.00
CA ARG A 136 17.96 12.96 -12.98
C ARG A 136 18.36 11.74 -12.14
N LEU A 137 17.75 11.55 -10.99
CA LEU A 137 18.03 10.41 -10.08
C LEU A 137 17.69 9.05 -10.72
N PHE A 138 16.65 9.02 -11.56
CA PHE A 138 16.24 7.82 -12.30
C PHE A 138 16.91 7.68 -13.67
N ASP A 139 17.96 8.45 -13.95
CA ASP A 139 18.71 8.40 -15.23
C ASP A 139 17.84 8.61 -16.46
N VAL A 140 16.77 9.41 -16.40
CA VAL A 140 15.97 9.75 -17.58
C VAL A 140 16.88 10.44 -18.60
N PRO A 141 16.97 9.95 -19.86
CA PRO A 141 17.86 10.52 -20.87
C PRO A 141 17.63 12.02 -21.06
N ARG A 142 18.71 12.80 -21.12
CA ARG A 142 18.64 14.27 -21.22
C ARG A 142 17.70 14.76 -22.33
N ALA A 143 17.71 14.09 -23.49
CA ALA A 143 16.87 14.43 -24.62
C ALA A 143 15.36 14.26 -24.34
N ARG A 144 14.97 13.36 -23.43
CA ARG A 144 13.56 13.07 -23.08
C ARG A 144 13.14 13.70 -21.75
N ARG A 145 14.09 14.27 -20.98
CA ARG A 145 13.83 14.70 -19.61
C ARG A 145 12.76 15.78 -19.52
N ARG A 146 12.85 16.80 -20.39
CA ARG A 146 11.86 17.87 -20.43
C ARG A 146 10.46 17.34 -20.68
N ASP A 147 10.27 16.52 -21.71
CA ASP A 147 8.95 16.00 -22.10
C ASP A 147 8.38 15.09 -21.00
N ARG A 148 9.25 14.30 -20.33
CA ARG A 148 8.85 13.46 -19.18
C ARG A 148 8.41 14.27 -17.98
N VAL A 149 9.12 15.33 -17.64
CA VAL A 149 8.78 16.24 -16.53
C VAL A 149 7.46 16.94 -16.82
N GLU A 150 7.30 17.53 -18.01
CA GLU A 150 6.04 18.19 -18.38
C GLU A 150 4.86 17.20 -18.42
N GLY A 151 5.06 16.02 -18.99
CA GLY A 151 4.04 14.98 -19.05
C GLY A 151 3.62 14.50 -17.65
N ALA A 152 4.57 14.29 -16.73
CA ALA A 152 4.28 13.89 -15.36
C ALA A 152 3.51 14.98 -14.57
N LEU A 153 3.91 16.26 -14.73
CA LEU A 153 3.20 17.38 -14.13
C LEU A 153 1.78 17.54 -14.70
N ALA A 154 1.63 17.40 -16.02
CA ALA A 154 0.33 17.49 -16.69
C ALA A 154 -0.60 16.37 -16.26
N ALA A 155 -0.10 15.12 -16.17
CA ALA A 155 -0.87 13.96 -15.70
C ALA A 155 -1.42 14.14 -14.28
N MET A 156 -0.77 14.96 -13.44
CA MET A 156 -1.18 15.27 -12.06
C MET A 156 -1.90 16.63 -11.94
N GLY A 157 -2.25 17.29 -13.04
CA GLY A 157 -2.91 18.59 -13.02
C GLY A 157 -2.07 19.71 -12.38
N LEU A 158 -0.74 19.63 -12.50
CA LEU A 158 0.21 20.57 -11.87
C LEU A 158 0.95 21.44 -12.88
N THR A 159 0.52 21.51 -14.13
CA THR A 159 1.17 22.29 -15.19
C THR A 159 1.26 23.77 -14.84
N GLU A 160 0.13 24.36 -14.43
CA GLU A 160 0.05 25.80 -14.10
C GLU A 160 0.86 26.13 -12.83
N PRO A 161 0.70 25.42 -11.69
CA PRO A 161 1.45 25.76 -10.49
C PRO A 161 2.92 25.25 -10.51
N ALA A 162 3.38 24.59 -11.57
CA ALA A 162 4.71 23.96 -11.62
C ALA A 162 5.88 24.91 -11.34
N SER A 163 5.76 26.20 -11.65
CA SER A 163 6.78 27.23 -11.39
C SER A 163 6.75 27.81 -9.96
N ARG A 164 5.72 27.48 -9.17
CA ARG A 164 5.61 27.95 -7.79
C ARG A 164 6.45 27.07 -6.87
N VAL A 165 6.97 27.68 -5.78
CA VAL A 165 7.71 26.97 -4.73
C VAL A 165 6.77 26.05 -3.95
N VAL A 166 7.19 24.81 -3.69
CA VAL A 166 6.35 23.74 -3.09
C VAL A 166 5.83 24.10 -1.70
N LYS A 167 6.54 24.91 -0.91
CA LYS A 167 6.04 25.42 0.38
C LYS A 167 4.69 26.15 0.28
N THR A 168 4.26 26.56 -0.92
CA THR A 168 2.97 27.23 -1.17
C THR A 168 1.87 26.29 -1.64
N TYR A 169 2.18 24.99 -1.74
CA TYR A 169 1.24 23.98 -2.19
C TYR A 169 0.33 23.52 -1.04
N SER A 170 -0.91 23.13 -1.36
CA SER A 170 -1.77 22.40 -0.43
C SER A 170 -1.26 20.96 -0.24
N GLY A 171 -1.72 20.26 0.80
CA GLY A 171 -1.37 18.85 1.02
C GLY A 171 -1.70 17.97 -0.17
N GLY A 172 -2.87 18.14 -0.79
CA GLY A 172 -3.24 17.42 -2.02
C GLY A 172 -2.35 17.75 -3.21
N MET A 173 -1.91 19.02 -3.36
CA MET A 173 -0.94 19.39 -4.40
C MET A 173 0.42 18.74 -4.16
N ILE A 174 0.89 18.66 -2.91
CA ILE A 174 2.15 18.00 -2.58
C ILE A 174 2.05 16.50 -2.92
N ARG A 175 0.95 15.83 -2.55
CA ARG A 175 0.77 14.41 -2.86
C ARG A 175 0.72 14.15 -4.37
N ARG A 176 0.05 15.00 -5.15
CA ARG A 176 0.07 14.93 -6.61
C ARG A 176 1.47 15.18 -7.20
N LEU A 177 2.25 16.06 -6.59
CA LEU A 177 3.66 16.27 -6.98
C LEU A 177 4.51 15.03 -6.73
N GLU A 178 4.35 14.35 -5.60
CA GLU A 178 5.05 13.09 -5.31
C GLU A 178 4.66 11.97 -6.28
N LEU A 179 3.40 11.90 -6.69
CA LEU A 179 2.98 11.03 -7.78
C LEU A 179 3.68 11.40 -9.11
N ALA A 180 3.77 12.69 -9.46
CA ALA A 180 4.51 13.12 -10.65
C ALA A 180 6.00 12.73 -10.59
N GLN A 181 6.64 12.86 -9.42
CA GLN A 181 8.01 12.39 -9.20
C GLN A 181 8.15 10.89 -9.40
N ALA A 182 7.20 10.09 -8.87
CA ALA A 182 7.22 8.64 -9.01
C ALA A 182 6.97 8.16 -10.45
N LEU A 183 6.25 8.96 -11.27
CA LEU A 183 5.87 8.64 -12.64
C LEU A 183 6.87 9.09 -13.71
N VAL A 184 7.79 9.99 -13.38
CA VAL A 184 8.68 10.63 -14.36
C VAL A 184 9.54 9.64 -15.15
N ASN A 185 9.87 8.49 -14.58
CA ASN A 185 10.60 7.40 -15.24
C ASN A 185 9.70 6.40 -15.97
N SER A 186 8.36 6.59 -15.98
CA SER A 186 7.36 5.66 -16.52
C SER A 186 7.49 4.25 -15.94
N PRO A 187 7.24 4.10 -14.65
CA PRO A 187 7.38 2.82 -13.96
C PRO A 187 6.35 1.79 -14.46
N SER A 188 6.74 0.51 -14.44
CA SER A 188 5.80 -0.61 -14.66
C SER A 188 5.02 -0.99 -13.41
N LEU A 189 5.56 -0.65 -12.22
CA LEU A 189 4.92 -0.85 -10.90
C LEU A 189 4.93 0.47 -10.12
N LEU A 190 3.74 0.95 -9.77
CA LEU A 190 3.57 2.09 -8.86
C LEU A 190 3.27 1.56 -7.45
N VAL A 191 4.10 1.94 -6.48
CA VAL A 191 3.97 1.54 -5.09
C VAL A 191 3.59 2.75 -4.25
N LEU A 192 2.47 2.68 -3.55
CA LEU A 192 1.87 3.76 -2.78
C LEU A 192 1.74 3.35 -1.32
N ASP A 193 2.48 3.99 -0.43
CA ASP A 193 2.41 3.70 1.01
C ASP A 193 1.48 4.71 1.69
N GLU A 194 0.23 4.30 1.95
CA GLU A 194 -0.85 5.11 2.53
C GLU A 194 -1.04 6.49 1.83
N PRO A 195 -1.35 6.49 0.51
CA PRO A 195 -1.23 7.69 -0.33
C PRO A 195 -2.17 8.83 0.02
N THR A 196 -3.24 8.59 0.77
CA THR A 196 -4.31 9.54 1.04
C THR A 196 -4.42 9.96 2.50
N VAL A 197 -3.52 9.45 3.34
CA VAL A 197 -3.48 9.81 4.77
C VAL A 197 -3.23 11.31 4.94
N GLY A 198 -4.07 11.96 5.76
CA GLY A 198 -3.98 13.39 6.04
C GLY A 198 -4.56 14.30 4.96
N LEU A 199 -5.18 13.75 3.92
CA LEU A 199 -5.91 14.51 2.90
C LEU A 199 -7.39 14.64 3.29
N ASP A 200 -7.99 15.79 2.93
CA ASP A 200 -9.43 15.96 2.99
C ASP A 200 -10.14 15.07 1.94
N PRO A 201 -11.45 14.81 2.06
CA PRO A 201 -12.17 13.89 1.17
C PRO A 201 -12.08 14.25 -0.33
N ILE A 202 -12.04 15.54 -0.68
CA ILE A 202 -11.96 16.01 -2.07
C ILE A 202 -10.56 15.69 -2.63
N ALA A 203 -9.51 16.10 -1.91
CA ALA A 203 -8.13 15.82 -2.32
C ALA A 203 -7.83 14.31 -2.40
N ARG A 204 -8.49 13.50 -1.56
CA ARG A 204 -8.41 12.04 -1.60
C ARG A 204 -9.02 11.48 -2.89
N SER A 205 -10.24 11.90 -3.24
CA SER A 205 -10.89 11.51 -4.50
C SER A 205 -10.04 11.91 -5.70
N ASP A 206 -9.57 13.16 -5.74
CA ASP A 206 -8.72 13.65 -6.84
C ASP A 206 -7.48 12.77 -7.06
N VAL A 207 -6.79 12.34 -5.98
CA VAL A 207 -5.62 11.47 -6.07
C VAL A 207 -5.98 10.14 -6.75
N TRP A 208 -7.11 9.54 -6.37
CA TRP A 208 -7.56 8.27 -6.96
C TRP A 208 -7.99 8.43 -8.40
N ASP A 209 -8.66 9.53 -8.77
CA ASP A 209 -9.05 9.83 -10.14
C ASP A 209 -7.82 9.93 -11.07
N TYR A 210 -6.74 10.59 -10.59
CA TYR A 210 -5.47 10.63 -11.33
C TYR A 210 -4.82 9.26 -11.49
N ILE A 211 -4.83 8.42 -10.44
CA ILE A 211 -4.29 7.06 -10.52
C ILE A 211 -5.12 6.19 -11.47
N ALA A 212 -6.45 6.29 -11.43
CA ALA A 212 -7.35 5.57 -12.33
C ALA A 212 -7.09 5.95 -13.79
N ALA A 213 -7.00 7.26 -14.10
CA ALA A 213 -6.70 7.75 -15.43
C ALA A 213 -5.35 7.24 -15.99
N LEU A 214 -4.34 7.10 -15.13
CA LEU A 214 -3.04 6.54 -15.53
C LEU A 214 -3.14 5.05 -15.94
N ARG A 215 -4.01 4.28 -15.27
CA ARG A 215 -4.22 2.85 -15.57
C ARG A 215 -4.92 2.64 -16.92
N GLU A 216 -5.87 3.49 -17.26
CA GLU A 216 -6.61 3.40 -18.54
C GLU A 216 -5.69 3.50 -19.75
N HIS A 217 -4.54 4.16 -19.63
CA HIS A 217 -3.59 4.44 -20.70
C HIS A 217 -2.39 3.49 -20.75
N GLY A 218 -2.32 2.47 -19.89
CA GLY A 218 -1.17 1.55 -19.87
C GLY A 218 -1.33 0.33 -18.94
N ASP A 219 -0.41 -0.64 -19.12
CA ASP A 219 -0.34 -1.87 -18.31
C ASP A 219 0.32 -1.66 -16.93
N MET A 220 0.19 -0.46 -16.33
CA MET A 220 0.81 -0.17 -15.05
C MET A 220 0.13 -0.95 -13.94
N THR A 221 0.92 -1.68 -13.17
CA THR A 221 0.50 -2.35 -11.95
C THR A 221 0.57 -1.37 -10.78
N VAL A 222 -0.42 -1.39 -9.88
CA VAL A 222 -0.44 -0.54 -8.69
C VAL A 222 -0.47 -1.42 -7.43
N LEU A 223 0.47 -1.20 -6.52
CA LEU A 223 0.43 -1.76 -5.17
C LEU A 223 0.23 -0.61 -4.18
N MET A 224 -0.86 -0.64 -3.44
CA MET A 224 -1.12 0.36 -2.40
C MET A 224 -1.20 -0.27 -1.02
N THR A 225 -0.77 0.46 0.00
CA THR A 225 -1.12 0.14 1.38
C THR A 225 -2.18 1.13 1.87
N THR A 226 -3.11 0.66 2.66
CA THR A 226 -4.09 1.51 3.35
C THR A 226 -4.63 0.82 4.61
N HIS A 227 -5.16 1.60 5.51
CA HIS A 227 -6.01 1.13 6.60
C HIS A 227 -7.48 1.56 6.40
N TYR A 228 -7.79 2.29 5.31
CA TYR A 228 -9.15 2.66 4.93
C TYR A 228 -9.77 1.56 4.07
N MET A 229 -10.80 0.89 4.62
CA MET A 229 -11.45 -0.24 3.94
C MET A 229 -12.29 0.20 2.73
N ASP A 230 -12.87 1.40 2.79
CA ASP A 230 -13.63 2.03 1.72
C ASP A 230 -12.78 2.33 0.47
N GLU A 231 -11.54 2.76 0.66
CA GLU A 231 -10.61 2.94 -0.46
C GLU A 231 -10.29 1.63 -1.16
N ALA A 232 -9.98 0.61 -0.37
CA ALA A 232 -9.65 -0.69 -0.91
C ALA A 232 -10.85 -1.35 -1.61
N ASP A 233 -12.06 -1.16 -1.08
CA ASP A 233 -13.29 -1.66 -1.69
C ASP A 233 -13.59 -1.01 -3.04
N THR A 234 -13.25 0.29 -3.16
CA THR A 234 -13.54 1.08 -4.36
C THR A 234 -12.49 0.94 -5.45
N TYR A 235 -11.20 0.92 -5.08
CA TYR A 235 -10.11 1.10 -6.03
C TYR A 235 -9.25 -0.15 -6.27
N CYS A 236 -9.39 -1.21 -5.46
CA CYS A 236 -8.58 -2.41 -5.62
C CYS A 236 -9.31 -3.52 -6.37
N ASP A 237 -8.62 -4.14 -7.33
CA ASP A 237 -9.09 -5.37 -8.00
C ASP A 237 -8.98 -6.57 -7.05
N ARG A 238 -7.88 -6.65 -6.28
CA ARG A 238 -7.62 -7.64 -5.24
C ARG A 238 -6.96 -7.00 -4.04
N ILE A 239 -7.15 -7.63 -2.88
CA ILE A 239 -6.58 -7.18 -1.61
C ILE A 239 -5.98 -8.36 -0.84
N ALA A 240 -4.99 -8.05 0.01
CA ALA A 240 -4.53 -8.92 1.08
C ALA A 240 -4.75 -8.23 2.43
N LEU A 241 -5.38 -8.93 3.36
CA LEU A 241 -5.54 -8.48 4.74
C LEU A 241 -4.33 -8.91 5.56
N MET A 242 -3.57 -7.95 6.06
CA MET A 242 -2.37 -8.19 6.86
C MET A 242 -2.61 -7.84 8.33
N HIS A 243 -2.26 -8.74 9.23
CA HIS A 243 -2.36 -8.53 10.67
C HIS A 243 -1.21 -9.24 11.39
N ALA A 244 -0.57 -8.54 12.33
CA ALA A 244 0.54 -9.07 13.15
C ALA A 244 1.62 -9.78 12.30
N GLY A 245 2.06 -9.14 11.23
CA GLY A 245 3.12 -9.64 10.35
C GLY A 245 2.70 -10.69 9.32
N SER A 246 1.46 -11.19 9.34
CA SER A 246 1.01 -12.29 8.48
C SER A 246 -0.17 -11.90 7.60
N ILE A 247 -0.28 -12.49 6.40
CA ILE A 247 -1.47 -12.36 5.54
C ILE A 247 -2.55 -13.31 6.05
N ARG A 248 -3.75 -12.78 6.30
CA ARG A 248 -4.90 -13.51 6.85
C ARG A 248 -5.91 -13.93 5.81
N ALA A 249 -6.08 -13.13 4.77
CA ALA A 249 -6.95 -13.43 3.62
C ALA A 249 -6.45 -12.68 2.40
N THR A 250 -6.71 -13.23 1.21
CA THR A 250 -6.44 -12.59 -0.08
C THR A 250 -7.58 -12.90 -1.04
N GLY A 251 -8.07 -11.89 -1.77
CA GLY A 251 -9.14 -12.05 -2.74
C GLY A 251 -9.62 -10.71 -3.31
N SER A 252 -10.59 -10.73 -4.21
CA SER A 252 -11.27 -9.49 -4.58
C SER A 252 -12.16 -9.01 -3.42
N PRO A 253 -12.35 -7.70 -3.24
CA PRO A 253 -13.22 -7.16 -2.19
C PRO A 253 -14.60 -7.81 -2.18
N GLY A 254 -15.23 -7.93 -3.37
CA GLY A 254 -16.54 -8.55 -3.52
C GLY A 254 -16.59 -10.02 -3.09
N LEU A 255 -15.57 -10.82 -3.45
CA LEU A 255 -15.45 -12.21 -3.05
C LEU A 255 -15.33 -12.35 -1.53
N LEU A 256 -14.44 -11.58 -0.91
CA LEU A 256 -14.21 -11.63 0.53
C LEU A 256 -15.47 -11.23 1.33
N LYS A 257 -16.23 -10.23 0.86
CA LYS A 257 -17.51 -9.83 1.45
C LYS A 257 -18.57 -10.92 1.29
N ALA A 258 -18.71 -11.49 0.09
CA ALA A 258 -19.69 -12.55 -0.17
C ALA A 258 -19.48 -13.80 0.71
N MET A 259 -18.24 -14.10 1.13
CA MET A 259 -17.96 -15.21 2.05
C MET A 259 -18.56 -15.03 3.45
N LEU A 260 -18.89 -13.80 3.85
CA LEU A 260 -19.54 -13.49 5.13
C LEU A 260 -21.05 -13.39 5.03
N GLY A 261 -21.60 -13.20 3.83
CA GLY A 261 -23.04 -13.06 3.57
C GLY A 261 -23.41 -11.70 2.99
N ASP A 262 -24.70 -11.57 2.64
CA ASP A 262 -25.23 -10.36 2.03
C ASP A 262 -25.12 -9.15 2.97
N GLY A 263 -24.65 -8.03 2.43
CA GLY A 263 -24.50 -6.78 3.16
C GLY A 263 -23.24 -6.67 4.01
N ALA A 264 -22.34 -7.67 4.00
CA ALA A 264 -21.06 -7.60 4.70
C ALA A 264 -20.14 -6.52 4.10
N THR A 265 -19.40 -5.85 4.96
CA THR A 265 -18.39 -4.83 4.62
C THR A 265 -16.98 -5.42 4.69
N LEU A 266 -15.97 -4.72 4.17
CA LEU A 266 -14.57 -5.11 4.36
C LEU A 266 -14.12 -4.99 5.83
N ASP A 267 -14.73 -4.10 6.63
CA ASP A 267 -14.50 -4.03 8.07
C ASP A 267 -14.97 -5.31 8.78
N ASP A 268 -16.11 -5.88 8.37
CA ASP A 268 -16.59 -7.15 8.91
C ASP A 268 -15.67 -8.30 8.53
N VAL A 269 -15.17 -8.32 7.28
CA VAL A 269 -14.16 -9.27 6.83
C VAL A 269 -12.91 -9.15 7.68
N PHE A 270 -12.42 -7.93 7.88
CA PHE A 270 -11.23 -7.69 8.70
C PHE A 270 -11.42 -8.19 10.14
N ARG A 271 -12.53 -7.82 10.81
CA ARG A 271 -12.86 -8.29 12.17
C ARG A 271 -12.90 -9.81 12.25
N ARG A 272 -13.49 -10.47 11.25
CA ARG A 272 -13.58 -11.94 11.19
C ARG A 272 -12.21 -12.61 11.15
N TYR A 273 -11.27 -12.08 10.38
CA TYR A 273 -9.94 -12.68 10.18
C TYR A 273 -8.90 -12.27 11.23
N THR A 274 -9.13 -11.20 11.98
CA THR A 274 -8.21 -10.69 13.00
C THR A 274 -8.66 -10.95 14.45
N GLY A 275 -9.90 -11.44 14.64
CA GLY A 275 -10.41 -11.86 15.96
C GLY A 275 -10.83 -10.72 16.89
N GLY A 276 -10.96 -9.47 16.40
CA GLY A 276 -11.34 -8.37 17.28
C GLY A 276 -11.26 -6.99 16.65
N ALA A 277 -11.67 -5.98 17.40
CA ALA A 277 -11.79 -4.60 17.00
C ALA A 277 -10.53 -4.07 16.28
N LEU A 278 -10.75 -3.35 15.18
CA LEU A 278 -9.85 -2.28 14.82
C LEU A 278 -9.70 -1.43 16.07
N ASP A 279 -8.48 -1.30 16.61
CA ASP A 279 -8.24 -0.35 17.69
C ASP A 279 -8.66 1.03 17.17
N ASP A 280 -9.80 1.53 17.64
CA ASP A 280 -10.35 2.86 17.36
C ASP A 280 -9.46 4.00 17.91
N ASN A 281 -8.14 3.81 17.89
CA ASN A 281 -7.17 4.73 18.47
C ASN A 281 -6.73 5.85 17.50
N THR A 282 -7.47 6.08 16.39
CA THR A 282 -7.10 7.10 15.42
C THR A 282 -7.90 8.39 15.49
N GLU A 283 -8.98 8.49 16.29
CA GLU A 283 -9.76 9.75 16.40
C GLU A 283 -9.90 10.36 17.81
N SER A 284 -9.28 9.82 18.85
CA SER A 284 -9.46 10.34 20.22
C SER A 284 -8.30 11.20 20.76
N GLY A 285 -7.19 11.36 20.04
CA GLY A 285 -6.01 12.12 20.49
C GLY A 285 -6.21 13.64 20.54
N GLY A 286 -7.14 14.21 19.76
CA GLY A 286 -7.23 15.65 19.59
C GLY A 286 -8.10 16.42 20.60
N ILE A 287 -9.14 15.81 21.16
CA ILE A 287 -10.16 16.54 21.95
C ILE A 287 -10.07 16.26 23.44
N ARG A 288 -9.67 15.06 23.85
CA ARG A 288 -9.55 14.70 25.28
C ARG A 288 -8.28 15.28 25.91
N ASP A 289 -7.17 15.36 25.20
CA ASP A 289 -5.92 15.92 25.73
C ASP A 289 -5.98 17.44 25.90
N VAL A 290 -6.66 18.16 25.01
CA VAL A 290 -6.90 19.61 25.17
C VAL A 290 -7.77 19.92 26.39
N ARG A 291 -8.75 19.07 26.73
CA ARG A 291 -9.57 19.24 27.95
C ARG A 291 -8.78 18.91 29.22
N ARG A 292 -7.87 17.95 29.17
CA ARG A 292 -7.02 17.57 30.33
C ARG A 292 -5.96 18.64 30.59
N ALA A 293 -5.31 19.17 29.55
CA ALA A 293 -4.35 20.29 29.66
C ALA A 293 -4.99 21.57 30.20
N ARG A 294 -6.22 21.93 29.76
CA ARG A 294 -6.96 23.10 30.28
C ARG A 294 -7.40 22.92 31.75
N ARG A 295 -7.62 21.68 32.22
CA ARG A 295 -7.99 21.42 33.60
C ARG A 295 -6.79 21.49 34.56
N THR A 296 -5.59 21.13 34.07
CA THR A 296 -4.34 21.23 34.84
C THR A 296 -3.88 22.68 34.95
N ALA A 297 -4.00 23.48 33.87
CA ALA A 297 -3.66 24.90 33.86
C ALA A 297 -4.55 25.75 34.78
N ARG A 298 -5.81 25.32 35.02
CA ARG A 298 -6.74 26.01 35.96
C ARG A 298 -6.51 25.68 37.44
N ARG A 299 -5.64 24.69 37.76
CA ARG A 299 -5.29 24.31 39.15
C ARG A 299 -3.97 24.88 39.65
N LEU A 300 -3.21 25.56 38.78
CA LEU A 300 -1.90 26.12 39.06
C LEU A 300 -1.86 27.65 38.92
N GLY A 301 -3.03 28.31 38.78
CA GLY A 301 -3.18 29.77 38.78
C GLY A 301 -4.12 30.23 39.86
#